data_385bd30c0dd152f45150e2c6f23ea314
#
_entry.id   385bd30c0dd152f45150e2c6f23ea314
#
_cell.length_a   1.000
_cell.length_b   1.000
_cell.length_c   1.000
_cell.angle_alpha   90.00
_cell.angle_beta   90.00
_cell.angle_gamma   90.00
#
_symmetry.space_group_name_H-M   'P 1'
#
loop_
_entity.id
_entity.type
_entity.pdbx_description
1 polymer ?
#
loop_
_entity_poly.entity_id
_entity_poly.type
_entity_poly.pdbx_seq_one_letter_code
_entity_poly.pdbx_strand_id
1 'polypeptide(L)'
;SGGQKQRLAIARSLCVEPEILLLDEPCSALDMKNTIAIEETLLELKGQYTFVIVTHNLAQARRIADWIVFMSQGRVLEVTDKETFFRNPASKLAREQIQYI
;
A
#
# COMPACT_ATOMS: atom_id res chain seq x y z
N SER A 1 -8.55 -19.39 5.96
CA SER A 1 -8.80 -18.46 4.86
C SER A 1 -7.53 -17.77 4.41
N GLY A 2 -7.56 -17.19 3.22
CA GLY A 2 -6.44 -16.41 2.70
C GLY A 2 -6.12 -15.19 3.57
N GLY A 3 -7.15 -14.53 4.10
CA GLY A 3 -6.98 -13.37 4.99
C GLY A 3 -6.32 -13.74 6.31
N GLN A 4 -6.68 -14.87 6.89
CA GLN A 4 -6.07 -15.36 8.11
C GLN A 4 -4.61 -15.74 7.89
N LYS A 5 -4.29 -16.39 6.78
CA LYS A 5 -2.92 -16.74 6.41
C LYS A 5 -2.08 -15.48 6.22
N GLN A 6 -2.62 -14.45 5.58
CA GLN A 6 -1.91 -13.19 5.36
C GLN A 6 -1.65 -12.46 6.67
N ARG A 7 -2.63 -12.39 7.56
CA ARG A 7 -2.43 -11.79 8.89
C ARG A 7 -1.36 -12.52 9.70
N LEU A 8 -1.36 -13.86 9.62
CA LEU A 8 -0.34 -14.66 10.30
C LEU A 8 1.06 -14.38 9.72
N ALA A 9 1.17 -14.27 8.40
CA ALA A 9 2.43 -13.96 7.74
C ALA A 9 2.97 -12.59 8.18
N ILE A 10 2.12 -11.59 8.27
CA ILE A 10 2.49 -10.25 8.75
C ILE A 10 2.95 -10.35 10.22
N ALA A 11 2.20 -11.03 11.07
CA ALA A 11 2.55 -11.18 12.48
C ALA A 11 3.90 -11.86 12.66
N ARG A 12 4.18 -12.91 11.89
CA ARG A 12 5.49 -13.59 11.92
C ARG A 12 6.62 -12.65 11.50
N SER A 13 6.41 -11.84 10.47
CA SER A 13 7.41 -10.88 10.02
C SER A 13 7.73 -9.84 11.09
N LEU A 14 6.74 -9.47 11.89
CA LEU A 14 6.92 -8.48 12.97
C LEU A 14 7.62 -9.07 14.20
N CYS A 15 7.64 -10.41 14.37
CA CYS A 15 8.30 -11.05 15.51
C CYS A 15 9.82 -10.81 15.55
N VAL A 16 10.44 -10.50 14.41
CA VAL A 16 11.87 -10.16 14.36
C VAL A 16 12.14 -8.67 14.61
N GLU A 17 11.09 -7.92 14.94
CA GLU A 17 11.16 -6.47 15.23
C GLU A 17 11.85 -5.66 14.15
N PRO A 18 11.36 -5.73 12.88
CA PRO A 18 11.97 -4.99 11.78
C PRO A 18 11.75 -3.49 11.93
N GLU A 19 12.69 -2.69 11.43
CA GLU A 19 12.48 -1.25 11.31
C GLU A 19 11.55 -0.95 10.13
N ILE A 20 11.73 -1.69 9.05
CA ILE A 20 10.94 -1.54 7.82
C ILE A 20 10.43 -2.91 7.41
N LEU A 21 9.15 -3.01 7.10
CA LEU A 21 8.54 -4.21 6.54
C LEU A 21 8.08 -3.94 5.11
N LEU A 22 8.60 -4.75 4.18
CA LEU A 22 8.23 -4.67 2.77
C LEU A 22 7.11 -5.67 2.48
N LEU A 23 6.00 -5.19 1.95
CA LEU A 23 4.85 -5.98 1.55
C LEU A 23 4.62 -5.83 0.05
N ASP A 24 4.67 -6.93 -0.68
CA ASP A 24 4.46 -6.93 -2.12
C ASP A 24 3.08 -7.49 -2.45
N GLU A 25 2.20 -6.63 -2.94
CA GLU A 25 0.81 -6.98 -3.28
C GLU A 25 0.10 -7.74 -2.16
N PRO A 26 0.05 -7.20 -0.93
CA PRO A 26 -0.40 -7.98 0.23
C PRO A 26 -1.85 -8.45 0.16
N CYS A 27 -2.68 -7.81 -0.65
CA CYS A 27 -4.12 -8.12 -0.73
C CYS A 27 -4.56 -8.63 -2.10
N SER A 28 -3.63 -8.93 -3.01
CA SER A 28 -3.97 -9.26 -4.40
C SER A 28 -4.85 -10.50 -4.55
N ALA A 29 -4.74 -11.48 -3.64
CA ALA A 29 -5.51 -12.72 -3.68
C ALA A 29 -6.69 -12.74 -2.69
N LEU A 30 -7.01 -11.60 -2.08
CA LEU A 30 -8.04 -11.50 -1.05
C LEU A 30 -9.31 -10.86 -1.58
N ASP A 31 -10.45 -11.29 -1.04
CA ASP A 31 -11.73 -10.59 -1.28
C ASP A 31 -11.75 -9.24 -0.57
N MET A 32 -12.78 -8.45 -0.80
CA MET A 32 -12.87 -7.09 -0.25
C MET A 32 -12.89 -7.08 1.28
N LYS A 33 -13.62 -8.01 1.89
CA LYS A 33 -13.71 -8.10 3.35
C LYS A 33 -12.35 -8.36 3.98
N ASN A 34 -11.59 -9.31 3.44
CA ASN A 34 -10.26 -9.65 3.95
C ASN A 34 -9.23 -8.57 3.62
N THR A 35 -9.36 -7.93 2.47
CA THR A 35 -8.53 -6.77 2.10
C THR A 35 -8.69 -5.65 3.12
N ILE A 36 -9.91 -5.28 3.46
CA ILE A 36 -10.17 -4.23 4.44
C ILE A 36 -9.60 -4.61 5.81
N ALA A 37 -9.73 -5.87 6.22
CA ALA A 37 -9.18 -6.32 7.50
C ALA A 37 -7.65 -6.18 7.54
N ILE A 38 -6.95 -6.51 6.47
CA ILE A 38 -5.50 -6.31 6.37
C ILE A 38 -5.16 -4.82 6.40
N GLU A 39 -5.86 -4.00 5.64
CA GLU A 39 -5.63 -2.56 5.61
C GLU A 39 -5.80 -1.93 7.00
N GLU A 40 -6.84 -2.31 7.72
CA GLU A 40 -7.06 -1.83 9.09
C GLU A 40 -5.93 -2.23 10.03
N THR A 41 -5.44 -3.47 9.89
CA THR A 41 -4.30 -3.95 10.68
C THR A 41 -3.05 -3.11 10.41
N LEU A 42 -2.75 -2.82 9.14
CA LEU A 42 -1.60 -1.99 8.78
C LEU A 42 -1.73 -0.56 9.30
N LEU A 43 -2.93 0.01 9.24
CA LEU A 43 -3.18 1.35 9.78
C LEU A 43 -2.98 1.41 11.29
N GLU A 44 -3.39 0.37 12.02
CA GLU A 44 -3.17 0.29 13.46
C GLU A 44 -1.68 0.19 13.82
N LEU A 45 -0.90 -0.50 12.99
CA LEU A 45 0.52 -0.77 13.26
C LEU A 45 1.47 0.32 12.75
N LYS A 46 1.02 1.23 11.91
CA LYS A 46 1.91 2.20 11.25
C LYS A 46 2.58 3.18 12.22
N GLY A 47 2.05 3.34 13.42
CA GLY A 47 2.69 4.16 14.46
C GLY A 47 3.92 3.50 15.09
N GLN A 48 4.05 2.18 14.94
CA GLN A 48 5.13 1.40 15.52
C GLN A 48 6.14 0.90 14.48
N TYR A 49 5.69 0.74 13.23
CA TYR A 49 6.48 0.17 12.15
C TYR A 49 6.38 1.02 10.90
N THR A 50 7.42 0.99 10.09
CA THR A 50 7.39 1.58 8.75
C THR A 50 7.10 0.49 7.73
N PHE A 51 6.07 0.69 6.93
CA PHE A 51 5.69 -0.24 5.87
C PHE A 51 6.03 0.36 4.51
N VAL A 52 6.62 -0.46 3.64
CA VAL A 52 6.74 -0.16 2.22
C VAL A 52 5.86 -1.17 1.49
N ILE A 53 4.84 -0.70 0.80
CA ILE A 53 3.84 -1.54 0.17
C ILE A 53 3.90 -1.34 -1.34
N VAL A 54 4.09 -2.43 -2.08
CA VAL A 54 4.02 -2.42 -3.53
C VAL A 54 2.61 -2.87 -3.92
N THR A 55 1.92 -2.05 -4.69
CA THR A 55 0.56 -2.38 -5.13
C THR A 55 0.23 -1.74 -6.47
N HIS A 56 -0.60 -2.41 -7.27
CA HIS A 56 -1.21 -1.85 -8.47
C HIS A 56 -2.58 -1.22 -8.18
N ASN A 57 -3.06 -1.36 -6.95
CA ASN A 57 -4.39 -0.88 -6.56
C ASN A 57 -4.30 0.55 -6.02
N LEU A 58 -4.60 1.52 -6.87
CA LEU A 58 -4.56 2.94 -6.48
C LEU A 58 -5.58 3.28 -5.40
N ALA A 59 -6.73 2.64 -5.41
CA ALA A 59 -7.75 2.87 -4.38
C ALA A 59 -7.22 2.41 -3.00
N GLN A 60 -6.51 1.29 -2.93
CA GLN A 60 -5.85 0.83 -1.72
C GLN A 60 -4.80 1.83 -1.25
N ALA A 61 -3.94 2.29 -2.16
CA ALA A 61 -2.92 3.28 -1.83
C ALA A 61 -3.56 4.55 -1.25
N ARG A 62 -4.68 5.00 -1.82
CA ARG A 62 -5.40 6.18 -1.31
C ARG A 62 -5.92 5.96 0.11
N ARG A 63 -6.37 4.75 0.44
CA ARG A 63 -6.90 4.44 1.77
C ARG A 63 -5.82 4.38 2.84
N ILE A 64 -4.64 3.84 2.54
CA ILE A 64 -3.68 3.47 3.58
C ILE A 64 -2.32 4.17 3.52
N ALA A 65 -1.94 4.76 2.41
CA ALA A 65 -0.61 5.36 2.28
C ALA A 65 -0.53 6.74 2.95
N ASP A 66 0.68 7.06 3.41
CA ASP A 66 1.05 8.42 3.81
C ASP A 66 1.81 9.11 2.68
N TRP A 67 2.69 8.34 2.01
CA TRP A 67 3.51 8.78 0.89
C TRP A 67 3.34 7.86 -0.29
N ILE A 68 3.47 8.41 -1.49
CA ILE A 68 3.37 7.66 -2.74
C ILE A 68 4.68 7.77 -3.51
N VAL A 69 5.18 6.62 -3.96
CA VAL A 69 6.24 6.52 -4.95
C VAL A 69 5.59 5.94 -6.19
N PHE A 70 5.38 6.76 -7.21
CA PHE A 70 4.74 6.31 -8.44
C PHE A 70 5.80 5.89 -9.46
N MET A 71 5.73 4.64 -9.86
CA MET A 71 6.71 4.04 -10.75
C MET A 71 6.08 3.55 -12.05
N SER A 72 6.84 3.62 -13.12
CA SER A 72 6.46 3.04 -14.40
C SER A 72 7.71 2.66 -15.18
N GLN A 73 7.71 1.47 -15.77
CA GLN A 73 8.79 0.96 -16.61
C GLN A 73 10.17 1.07 -15.94
N GLY A 74 10.24 0.70 -14.67
CA GLY A 74 11.50 0.72 -13.91
C GLY A 74 11.98 2.10 -13.48
N ARG A 75 11.15 3.14 -13.65
CA ARG A 75 11.51 4.52 -13.29
C ARG A 75 10.56 5.06 -12.23
N VAL A 76 11.10 5.88 -11.34
CA VAL A 76 10.31 6.67 -10.40
C VAL A 76 9.87 7.94 -11.11
N LEU A 77 8.56 8.11 -11.30
CA LEU A 77 7.98 9.26 -11.97
C LEU A 77 7.70 10.41 -11.00
N GLU A 78 7.28 10.09 -9.79
CA GLU A 78 7.07 11.11 -8.76
C GLU A 78 7.10 10.48 -7.37
N VAL A 79 7.50 11.29 -6.38
CA VAL A 79 7.47 10.96 -4.95
C VAL A 79 6.82 12.12 -4.25
N THR A 80 5.69 11.88 -3.58
CA THR A 80 4.94 12.94 -2.92
C THR A 80 4.03 12.36 -1.85
N ASP A 81 3.48 13.23 -1.01
CA ASP A 81 2.45 12.83 -0.07
C ASP A 81 1.19 12.37 -0.80
N LYS A 82 0.39 11.56 -0.12
CA LYS A 82 -0.82 10.98 -0.70
C LYS A 82 -1.80 12.05 -1.21
N GLU A 83 -2.05 13.07 -0.43
CA GLU A 83 -3.02 14.10 -0.81
C GLU A 83 -2.63 14.82 -2.11
N THR A 84 -1.36 15.20 -2.23
CA THR A 84 -0.86 15.84 -3.44
C THR A 84 -0.93 14.90 -4.64
N PHE A 85 -0.56 13.61 -4.43
CA PHE A 85 -0.60 12.64 -5.52
C PHE A 85 -2.01 12.49 -6.13
N PHE A 86 -3.03 12.35 -5.29
CA PHE A 86 -4.38 12.11 -5.77
C PHE A 86 -5.12 13.37 -6.22
N ARG A 87 -4.74 14.53 -5.71
CA ARG A 87 -5.36 15.81 -6.11
C ARG A 87 -4.69 16.47 -7.29
N ASN A 88 -3.35 16.42 -7.34
CA ASN A 88 -2.58 17.14 -8.35
C ASN A 88 -1.30 16.37 -8.71
N PRO A 89 -1.43 15.19 -9.34
CA PRO A 89 -0.27 14.39 -9.71
C PRO A 89 0.59 15.10 -10.76
N ALA A 90 1.91 14.98 -10.61
CA ALA A 90 2.85 15.63 -11.50
C ALA A 90 2.92 14.95 -12.88
N SER A 91 2.76 13.62 -12.93
CA SER A 91 2.88 12.88 -14.19
C SER A 91 1.55 12.74 -14.90
N LYS A 92 1.61 12.78 -16.24
CA LYS A 92 0.42 12.54 -17.08
C LYS A 92 -0.13 11.13 -16.87
N LEU A 93 0.77 10.14 -16.73
CA LEU A 93 0.34 8.74 -16.54
C LEU A 93 -0.43 8.58 -15.24
N ALA A 94 0.01 9.21 -14.16
CA ALA A 94 -0.72 9.17 -12.90
C ALA A 94 -2.10 9.81 -13.03
N ARG A 95 -2.20 10.96 -13.70
CA ARG A 95 -3.50 11.62 -13.93
C ARG A 95 -4.46 10.71 -14.68
N GLU A 96 -3.96 10.01 -15.70
CA GLU A 96 -4.79 9.08 -16.49
C GLU A 96 -5.29 7.92 -15.64
N GLN A 97 -4.45 7.35 -14.80
CA GLN A 97 -4.83 6.20 -13.97
C GLN A 97 -5.76 6.59 -12.81
N ILE A 98 -5.52 7.72 -12.18
CA ILE A 98 -6.30 8.17 -11.03
C ILE A 98 -7.76 8.42 -11.41
N GLN A 99 -8.04 8.90 -12.61
CA GLN A 99 -9.41 9.18 -13.00
C GLN A 99 -10.32 7.94 -13.04
N TYR A 100 -9.75 6.74 -12.98
CA TYR A 100 -10.49 5.48 -13.04
C TYR A 100 -10.65 4.81 -11.67
N ILE A 101 -10.31 5.46 -10.60
CA ILE A 101 -10.45 4.87 -9.26
C ILE A 101 -11.64 5.44 -8.48
#